data_7bbdfd4b1434503d43167e054b1a013f
#
_entry.id   7bbdfd4b1434503d43167e054b1a013f
#
_cell.length_a   1.000
_cell.length_b   1.000
_cell.length_c   1.000
_cell.angle_alpha   90.00
_cell.angle_beta   90.00
_cell.angle_gamma   90.00
#
_symmetry.space_group_name_H-M   'P 1'
#
loop_
_entity.id
_entity.type
_entity.pdbx_description
1 polymer ?
#
loop_
_entity_poly.entity_id
_entity_poly.type
_entity_poly.pdbx_seq_one_letter_code
_entity_poly.pdbx_strand_id
1 'polypeptide(L)' 'MYYVGVDIAKEKHYVCILDDTKELACKPFWIYSDILGLRELLKRLTELSLDMDDFIIGIESTGAFSENFYSYI' A
#
# COMPACT_ATOMS: atom_id res chain seq x y z
N MET A 1 -7.42 -11.85 -2.23
CA MET A 1 -6.63 -11.16 -1.21
C MET A 1 -5.53 -10.35 -1.87
N TYR A 2 -5.40 -9.10 -1.50
CA TYR A 2 -4.38 -8.24 -2.05
C TYR A 2 -3.42 -7.83 -0.94
N TYR A 3 -2.16 -7.69 -1.29
CA TYR A 3 -1.13 -7.31 -0.35
C TYR A 3 -0.64 -5.92 -0.71
N VAL A 4 -0.87 -4.96 0.17
CA VAL A 4 -0.55 -3.56 -0.09
C VAL A 4 0.68 -3.19 0.71
N GLY A 5 1.76 -2.86 0.02
CA GLY A 5 2.98 -2.43 0.68
C GLY A 5 3.14 -0.93 0.58
N VAL A 6 3.35 -0.27 1.68
CA VAL A 6 3.49 1.17 1.72
C VAL A 6 4.84 1.51 2.31
N ASP A 7 5.70 2.13 1.49
CA ASP A 7 7.01 2.55 1.93
C ASP A 7 6.88 4.00 2.34
N ILE A 8 6.92 4.28 3.61
CA ILE A 8 6.66 5.60 4.15
C ILE A 8 7.87 6.49 4.02
N ALA A 9 7.69 7.63 3.41
CA ALA A 9 8.72 8.63 3.31
C ALA A 9 8.16 9.95 3.80
N LYS A 10 8.98 10.98 3.79
CA LYS A 10 8.62 12.22 4.44
C LYS A 10 7.44 12.92 3.80
N GLU A 11 7.44 13.01 2.50
CA GLU A 11 6.41 13.77 1.81
C GLU A 11 5.52 12.93 0.92
N LYS A 12 6.02 11.83 0.42
CA LYS A 12 5.28 10.95 -0.42
C LYS A 12 5.53 9.54 -0.01
N HIS A 13 4.56 8.70 -0.14
CA HIS A 13 4.71 7.29 0.17
C HIS A 13 4.60 6.49 -1.11
N TYR A 14 5.39 5.45 -1.23
CA TYR A 14 5.37 4.61 -2.43
C TYR A 14 4.53 3.40 -2.13
N VAL A 15 3.59 3.11 -3.01
CA VAL A 15 2.61 2.05 -2.79
C VAL A 15 2.72 0.99 -3.85
N CYS A 16 2.73 -0.27 -3.42
CA CYS A 16 2.80 -1.39 -4.32
C CYS A 16 1.73 -2.38 -3.90
N ILE A 17 0.92 -2.84 -4.82
CA ILE A 17 -0.17 -3.75 -4.52
C ILE A 17 0.02 -5.05 -5.29
N LEU A 18 0.08 -6.16 -4.58
CA LEU A 18 0.23 -7.46 -5.18
C LEU A 18 -1.05 -8.27 -5.03
N ASP A 19 -1.28 -9.15 -5.96
CA ASP A 19 -2.43 -10.04 -5.90
C ASP A 19 -2.07 -11.36 -5.20
N ASP A 20 -2.96 -12.34 -5.24
CA ASP A 20 -2.75 -13.62 -4.58
C ASP A 20 -1.54 -14.34 -5.11
N THR A 21 -1.16 -14.11 -6.34
CA THR A 21 -0.03 -14.81 -6.95
C THR A 21 1.25 -14.04 -6.72
N LYS A 22 1.18 -12.93 -5.99
CA LYS A 22 2.30 -12.07 -5.69
C LYS A 22 2.81 -11.33 -6.90
N GLU A 23 1.91 -11.12 -7.86
CA GLU A 23 2.23 -10.28 -9.00
C GLU A 23 1.57 -8.93 -8.81
N LEU A 24 2.07 -7.93 -9.50
CA LEU A 24 1.53 -6.59 -9.33
C LEU A 24 0.08 -6.53 -9.80
N ALA A 25 -0.79 -6.09 -8.91
CA ALA A 25 -2.20 -5.91 -9.27
C ALA A 25 -2.38 -4.64 -10.08
N CYS A 26 -1.47 -3.67 -9.90
CA CYS A 26 -1.47 -2.47 -10.70
C CYS A 26 -0.07 -1.89 -10.65
N LYS A 27 0.20 -0.90 -11.48
CA LYS A 27 1.51 -0.28 -11.51
C LYS A 27 1.73 0.44 -10.20
N PRO A 28 2.89 0.32 -9.56
CA PRO A 28 3.16 1.02 -8.32
C PRO A 28 2.99 2.52 -8.46
N PHE A 29 2.61 3.18 -7.42
CA PHE A 29 2.31 4.60 -7.48
C PHE A 29 2.71 5.32 -6.21
N TRP A 30 2.75 6.65 -6.28
CA TRP A 30 3.07 7.47 -5.13
C TRP A 30 1.81 8.13 -4.62
N ILE A 31 1.74 8.34 -3.32
CA ILE A 31 0.67 9.13 -2.74
C ILE A 31 1.30 10.16 -1.83
N TYR A 32 0.63 11.28 -1.63
CA TYR A 32 1.14 12.30 -0.72
C TYR A 32 0.82 11.89 0.72
N SER A 33 1.62 12.39 1.65
CA SER A 33 1.44 12.02 3.04
C SER A 33 0.44 12.96 3.71
N ASP A 34 -0.76 13.02 3.18
CA ASP A 34 -1.83 13.84 3.70
C ASP A 34 -3.16 13.17 3.39
N ILE A 35 -4.25 13.87 3.66
CA ILE A 35 -5.57 13.29 3.47
C ILE A 35 -5.85 13.01 2.00
N LEU A 36 -5.28 13.81 1.10
CA LEU A 36 -5.50 13.58 -0.32
C LEU A 36 -4.80 12.28 -0.74
N GLY A 37 -3.64 12.01 -0.19
CA GLY A 37 -2.96 10.76 -0.47
C GLY A 37 -3.74 9.56 0.04
N LEU A 38 -4.33 9.68 1.22
CA LEU A 38 -5.14 8.61 1.77
C LEU A 38 -6.35 8.36 0.88
N ARG A 39 -6.97 9.43 0.39
CA ARG A 39 -8.12 9.28 -0.50
C ARG A 39 -7.73 8.59 -1.79
N GLU A 40 -6.56 8.93 -2.32
CA GLU A 40 -6.10 8.31 -3.54
C GLU A 40 -5.85 6.81 -3.32
N LEU A 41 -5.27 6.45 -2.19
CA LEU A 41 -5.05 5.07 -1.87
C LEU A 41 -6.37 4.32 -1.78
N LEU A 42 -7.34 4.86 -1.06
CA LEU A 42 -8.63 4.21 -0.92
C LEU A 42 -9.32 4.06 -2.27
N LYS A 43 -9.18 5.06 -3.13
CA LYS A 43 -9.78 4.97 -4.45
C LYS A 43 -9.17 3.82 -5.22
N ARG A 44 -7.83 3.67 -5.17
CA ARG A 44 -7.17 2.61 -5.88
C ARG A 44 -7.56 1.25 -5.34
N LEU A 45 -7.71 1.13 -4.02
CA LEU A 45 -8.10 -0.14 -3.43
C LEU A 45 -9.53 -0.51 -3.82
N THR A 46 -10.43 0.46 -3.84
CA THR A 46 -11.81 0.16 -4.18
C THR A 46 -11.98 -0.19 -5.66
N GLU A 47 -11.02 0.18 -6.49
CA GLU A 47 -11.05 -0.25 -7.88
C GLU A 47 -10.70 -1.73 -8.00
N LEU A 48 -10.03 -2.32 -7.03
CA LEU A 48 -9.67 -3.71 -7.05
C LEU A 48 -10.71 -4.56 -6.32
N SER A 49 -11.22 -4.09 -5.22
CA SER A 49 -12.26 -4.81 -4.49
C SER A 49 -12.98 -3.85 -3.58
N LEU A 50 -14.27 -4.01 -3.43
CA LEU A 50 -15.04 -3.18 -2.53
C LEU A 50 -15.01 -3.73 -1.10
N ASP A 51 -14.47 -4.92 -0.91
CA ASP A 51 -14.41 -5.52 0.40
C ASP A 51 -13.06 -5.22 1.01
N MET A 52 -13.03 -4.38 2.03
CA MET A 52 -11.78 -4.01 2.66
C MET A 52 -11.10 -5.18 3.33
N ASP A 53 -11.81 -6.25 3.61
CA ASP A 53 -11.20 -7.43 4.19
C ASP A 53 -10.36 -8.19 3.17
N ASP A 54 -10.42 -7.80 1.90
CA ASP A 54 -9.59 -8.43 0.88
C ASP A 54 -8.19 -7.86 0.88
N PHE A 55 -7.84 -6.95 1.77
CA PHE A 55 -6.52 -6.31 1.74
C PHE A 55 -5.75 -6.54 3.02
N ILE A 56 -4.46 -6.78 2.88
CA ILE A 56 -3.53 -6.79 3.99
C ILE A 56 -2.54 -5.69 3.70
N ILE A 57 -2.36 -4.77 4.63
CA ILE A 57 -1.52 -3.62 4.41
C ILE A 57 -0.29 -3.71 5.28
N GLY A 58 0.87 -3.65 4.66
CA GLY A 58 2.13 -3.63 5.34
C GLY A 58 2.78 -2.28 5.18
N ILE A 59 3.37 -1.75 6.23
CA ILE A 59 3.96 -0.43 6.21
C ILE A 59 5.39 -0.53 6.69
N GLU A 60 6.30 0.13 5.99
CA GLU A 60 7.67 0.13 6.39
C GLU A 60 8.21 1.53 6.26
N SER A 61 9.06 1.95 7.16
CA SER A 61 9.60 3.25 7.16
C SER A 61 10.87 3.27 6.40
N THR A 62 11.05 4.29 5.59
CA THR A 62 12.23 4.45 4.80
C THR A 62 13.42 4.58 5.72
N GLY A 63 14.44 3.89 5.47
CA GLY A 63 15.67 3.99 6.20
C GLY A 63 15.68 3.20 7.46
N ALA A 64 14.64 2.62 7.83
CA ALA A 64 14.64 1.92 9.02
C ALA A 64 15.03 0.57 8.66
N PHE A 65 14.41 -0.35 9.01
CA PHE A 65 14.87 -1.50 8.78
C PHE A 65 14.06 -2.24 8.05
N SER A 66 14.31 -2.43 7.04
CA SER A 66 13.51 -3.08 6.13
C SER A 66 13.28 -4.49 6.35
N GLU A 67 14.06 -5.11 7.07
CA GLU A 67 13.79 -6.50 7.20
C GLU A 67 12.51 -6.67 7.90
N ASN A 68 11.94 -5.62 8.40
CA ASN A 68 10.78 -5.79 9.08
C ASN A 68 9.64 -5.24 8.43
N PHE A 69 9.25 -5.70 7.36
CA PHE A 69 8.10 -5.26 6.76
C PHE A 69 7.02 -5.99 7.34
N TYR A 70 6.17 -5.37 8.09
CA TYR A 70 5.17 -6.06 8.73
C TYR A 70 3.89 -5.69 8.24
N SER A 71 2.97 -6.52 8.32
CA SER A 71 1.76 -6.18 7.92
C SER A 71 0.90 -6.11 8.99
N TYR A 72 0.18 -5.36 9.19
CA TYR A 72 -0.54 -5.30 10.12
C TYR A 72 -1.70 -4.87 9.88
N ILE A 73 -2.42 -4.91 9.83
CA ILE A 73 -3.53 -4.51 9.87
C ILE A 73 -4.36 -4.93 9.58
#